data_2439e7d4b43102200f98a90f3d0806d3
#
_entry.id   2439e7d4b43102200f98a90f3d0806d3
#
_cell.length_a   1.000
_cell.length_b   1.000
_cell.length_c   1.000
_cell.angle_alpha   90.00
_cell.angle_beta   90.00
_cell.angle_gamma   90.00
#
_symmetry.space_group_name_H-M   'P 1'
#
loop_
_entity.id
_entity.type
_entity.pdbx_description
1 polymer ?
#
loop_
_entity_poly.entity_id
_entity_poly.type
_entity_poly.pdbx_seq_one_letter_code
_entity_poly.pdbx_strand_id
1 'polypeptide(L)'
;MKQLLIALSLGFSLISFSQNSLNMNLLGSKSYSNELNDVWGYVSPSGTEYALVGVQTGLSIVNISNPANPVEQAFIPGPTSVWRDIKTWGNYAYVMYDSYSGGPAQGILIVDLSNITTTANPQYYTFFPVVNGQTYDRAHNLYIDENGVLYVFGANIGVGGALMFDLTQTPTNPGFLGIFNDYYFHDGMARGDTLWGGAIYQGLWVAVDVSNKANPQIIGSYATPYTFTHNCWISDDNETLYTTDEISNAVIGIYDVSDFGALEEIGRATSQNPNSGVIPHNTHVDGDFIVTSYYRDGVTVHDVTYPYNPVLTGYYDCSPQFSGNGFNGAWGAYPYFPSGIIAVTDIENGLFLFDFPDVKGCYLEGTVTDANSNAPILTAQIELLGSPTNTTVDLSGFYAIGLANGGNFSAVYSAPGYQSDTVPVTLQNGVLVVQDAALQPFEQYQVTGRIDDASGNGIAGATVQVTVDGVKYTATTDNLGLVTFNNLFSGTYDVLVGAWGYQTECYTVNITGSAASLSTVLESGYYDDFALDFGWQSTGTASTGYWDRVIPVGTTYGSAVF
;
A
#
# COMPACT_ATOMS: atom_id res chain seq x y z
N MET A 1 -40.44 -37.10 48.33
CA MET A 1 -40.17 -36.85 46.91
C MET A 1 -39.79 -35.37 46.77
N LYS A 2 -38.49 -35.07 46.68
CA LYS A 2 -37.97 -33.72 46.42
C LYS A 2 -37.62 -33.69 44.93
N GLN A 3 -38.34 -32.88 44.13
CA GLN A 3 -38.03 -32.60 42.75
C GLN A 3 -36.85 -31.59 42.67
N LEU A 4 -35.77 -32.02 42.04
CA LEU A 4 -34.61 -31.19 41.74
C LEU A 4 -34.85 -30.52 40.40
N LEU A 5 -35.08 -29.19 40.37
CA LEU A 5 -35.09 -28.39 39.14
C LEU A 5 -33.64 -28.12 38.74
N ILE A 6 -33.20 -28.70 37.64
CA ILE A 6 -31.94 -28.30 36.96
C ILE A 6 -32.28 -27.17 36.02
N ALA A 7 -31.85 -25.97 36.35
CA ALA A 7 -31.85 -24.83 35.43
C ALA A 7 -30.65 -24.95 34.48
N LEU A 8 -30.94 -25.22 33.20
CA LEU A 8 -29.95 -25.21 32.12
C LEU A 8 -29.71 -23.72 31.71
N SER A 9 -28.64 -23.11 32.18
CA SER A 9 -28.20 -21.80 31.69
C SER A 9 -27.50 -22.00 30.34
N LEU A 10 -28.16 -21.64 29.25
CA LEU A 10 -27.52 -21.45 27.95
C LEU A 10 -26.62 -20.21 28.07
N GLY A 11 -25.32 -20.45 28.22
CA GLY A 11 -24.33 -19.42 28.06
C GLY A 11 -24.21 -19.06 26.57
N PHE A 12 -24.79 -17.95 26.16
CA PHE A 12 -24.40 -17.32 24.92
C PHE A 12 -22.98 -16.77 25.10
N SER A 13 -22.01 -17.43 24.48
CA SER A 13 -20.70 -16.83 24.29
C SER A 13 -20.85 -15.67 23.31
N LEU A 14 -20.91 -14.45 23.79
CA LEU A 14 -20.69 -13.27 22.96
C LEU A 14 -19.23 -13.37 22.48
N ILE A 15 -19.03 -13.69 21.20
CA ILE A 15 -17.75 -13.51 20.54
C ILE A 15 -17.57 -11.99 20.44
N SER A 16 -16.80 -11.43 21.35
CA SER A 16 -16.37 -10.03 21.26
C SER A 16 -15.23 -9.99 20.26
N PHE A 17 -15.50 -9.52 19.06
CA PHE A 17 -14.43 -9.10 18.17
C PHE A 17 -13.77 -7.87 18.80
N SER A 18 -12.48 -7.93 19.04
CA SER A 18 -11.70 -6.77 19.47
C SER A 18 -11.63 -5.82 18.27
N GLN A 19 -12.24 -4.66 18.40
CA GLN A 19 -12.16 -3.62 17.40
C GLN A 19 -10.72 -3.13 17.31
N ASN A 20 -10.12 -3.20 16.13
CA ASN A 20 -8.74 -2.78 15.89
C ASN A 20 -8.75 -1.32 15.44
N SER A 21 -8.07 -0.45 16.18
CA SER A 21 -7.98 0.98 15.86
C SER A 21 -6.68 1.59 16.35
N LEU A 22 -6.25 2.66 15.69
CA LEU A 22 -5.11 3.49 16.05
C LEU A 22 -5.51 4.97 15.91
N ASN A 23 -5.39 5.77 16.96
CA ASN A 23 -5.59 7.22 16.97
C ASN A 23 -6.92 7.73 16.39
N MET A 24 -7.86 6.87 16.02
CA MET A 24 -9.19 7.22 15.57
C MET A 24 -10.22 6.91 16.66
N ASN A 25 -11.01 7.90 17.03
CA ASN A 25 -12.03 7.80 18.07
C ASN A 25 -13.43 7.76 17.42
N LEU A 26 -14.18 6.68 17.64
CA LEU A 26 -15.57 6.62 17.21
C LEU A 26 -16.42 7.58 18.03
N LEU A 27 -16.98 8.59 17.37
CA LEU A 27 -17.93 9.55 17.97
C LEU A 27 -19.36 9.00 18.00
N GLY A 28 -19.77 8.32 16.95
CA GLY A 28 -21.06 7.67 16.84
C GLY A 28 -21.28 7.02 15.50
N SER A 29 -22.41 6.32 15.37
CA SER A 29 -22.77 5.62 14.14
C SER A 29 -24.27 5.60 13.91
N LYS A 30 -24.67 5.35 12.65
CA LYS A 30 -26.07 5.16 12.25
C LYS A 30 -26.19 3.92 11.37
N SER A 31 -26.96 2.94 11.84
CA SER A 31 -27.26 1.72 11.09
C SER A 31 -28.38 1.94 10.05
N TYR A 32 -28.33 1.15 8.99
CA TYR A 32 -29.33 1.12 7.92
C TYR A 32 -29.78 -0.33 7.67
N SER A 33 -30.96 -0.46 7.06
CA SER A 33 -31.48 -1.79 6.66
C SER A 33 -31.04 -2.21 5.25
N ASN A 34 -30.49 -1.30 4.49
CA ASN A 34 -29.96 -1.50 3.15
C ASN A 34 -28.47 -1.18 3.14
N GLU A 35 -27.75 -1.76 2.19
CA GLU A 35 -26.33 -1.50 1.95
C GLU A 35 -26.07 -0.03 1.65
N LEU A 36 -24.91 0.45 2.10
CA LEU A 36 -24.44 1.80 1.82
C LEU A 36 -23.37 1.77 0.71
N ASN A 37 -23.14 2.95 0.16
CA ASN A 37 -22.06 3.22 -0.79
C ASN A 37 -21.37 4.55 -0.43
N ASP A 38 -21.24 5.52 -1.34
CA ASP A 38 -20.47 6.73 -1.10
C ASP A 38 -21.05 7.61 0.03
N VAL A 39 -20.20 8.46 0.58
CA VAL A 39 -20.55 9.53 1.52
C VAL A 39 -19.87 10.83 1.10
N TRP A 40 -20.67 11.92 1.16
CA TRP A 40 -20.13 13.27 0.96
C TRP A 40 -20.65 14.22 2.04
N GLY A 41 -20.03 15.38 2.19
CA GLY A 41 -20.39 16.38 3.17
C GLY A 41 -21.18 17.55 2.59
N TYR A 42 -22.06 18.13 3.41
CA TYR A 42 -22.68 19.43 3.17
C TYR A 42 -22.70 20.25 4.45
N VAL A 43 -22.33 21.51 4.33
CA VAL A 43 -22.43 22.48 5.42
C VAL A 43 -23.46 23.54 5.02
N SER A 44 -24.53 23.64 5.81
CA SER A 44 -25.58 24.64 5.54
C SER A 44 -25.07 26.06 5.80
N PRO A 45 -25.73 27.11 5.27
CA PRO A 45 -25.38 28.50 5.57
C PRO A 45 -25.39 28.88 7.05
N SER A 46 -26.10 28.09 7.88
CA SER A 46 -26.12 28.24 9.35
C SER A 46 -24.98 27.52 10.06
N GLY A 47 -24.08 26.82 9.34
CA GLY A 47 -22.98 26.05 9.90
C GLY A 47 -23.37 24.65 10.38
N THR A 48 -24.59 24.17 10.08
CA THR A 48 -25.00 22.80 10.39
C THR A 48 -24.42 21.84 9.37
N GLU A 49 -23.73 20.82 9.85
CA GLU A 49 -23.08 19.79 9.02
C GLU A 49 -23.99 18.59 8.79
N TYR A 50 -23.97 18.10 7.56
CA TYR A 50 -24.75 16.94 7.12
C TYR A 50 -23.87 15.96 6.35
N ALA A 51 -23.93 14.68 6.73
CA ALA A 51 -23.43 13.60 5.91
C ALA A 51 -24.52 13.22 4.88
N LEU A 52 -24.16 13.27 3.61
CA LEU A 52 -24.95 12.81 2.49
C LEU A 52 -24.54 11.37 2.18
N VAL A 53 -25.42 10.42 2.45
CA VAL A 53 -25.09 8.98 2.43
C VAL A 53 -25.80 8.31 1.27
N GLY A 54 -25.05 7.70 0.40
CA GLY A 54 -25.54 6.82 -0.65
C GLY A 54 -26.07 5.53 -0.02
N VAL A 55 -27.37 5.30 -0.16
CA VAL A 55 -28.04 4.07 0.28
C VAL A 55 -28.51 3.32 -0.96
N GLN A 56 -28.46 2.00 -0.95
CA GLN A 56 -28.87 1.17 -2.09
C GLN A 56 -30.23 1.61 -2.69
N THR A 57 -31.14 2.16 -1.89
CA THR A 57 -32.49 2.57 -2.29
C THR A 57 -32.70 4.08 -2.40
N GLY A 58 -31.66 4.90 -2.24
CA GLY A 58 -31.79 6.36 -2.34
C GLY A 58 -30.66 7.13 -1.68
N LEU A 59 -30.91 8.41 -1.40
CA LEU A 59 -30.01 9.32 -0.69
C LEU A 59 -30.55 9.58 0.72
N SER A 60 -29.74 9.31 1.75
CA SER A 60 -29.99 9.71 3.13
C SER A 60 -29.21 10.98 3.47
N ILE A 61 -29.88 11.99 4.03
CA ILE A 61 -29.28 13.24 4.49
C ILE A 61 -29.29 13.23 6.01
N VAL A 62 -28.12 13.13 6.62
CA VAL A 62 -27.95 12.91 8.06
C VAL A 62 -27.35 14.14 8.72
N ASN A 63 -28.09 14.73 9.66
CA ASN A 63 -27.56 15.78 10.53
C ASN A 63 -26.57 15.18 11.53
N ILE A 64 -25.34 15.65 11.52
CA ILE A 64 -24.24 15.19 12.37
C ILE A 64 -23.80 16.20 13.43
N SER A 65 -24.56 17.27 13.66
CA SER A 65 -24.25 18.28 14.70
C SER A 65 -24.12 17.69 16.10
N ASN A 66 -24.75 16.56 16.36
CA ASN A 66 -24.49 15.72 17.51
C ASN A 66 -23.95 14.36 17.00
N PRO A 67 -22.63 14.22 16.84
CA PRO A 67 -22.06 13.02 16.24
C PRO A 67 -22.30 11.75 17.06
N ALA A 68 -22.55 11.87 18.38
CA ALA A 68 -22.93 10.72 19.22
C ALA A 68 -24.35 10.17 18.93
N ASN A 69 -25.18 10.95 18.23
CA ASN A 69 -26.53 10.55 17.85
C ASN A 69 -26.89 11.18 16.50
N PRO A 70 -26.33 10.70 15.37
CA PRO A 70 -26.60 11.21 14.04
C PRO A 70 -28.07 10.93 13.63
N VAL A 71 -28.75 11.96 13.12
CA VAL A 71 -30.18 11.90 12.83
C VAL A 71 -30.42 12.07 11.33
N GLU A 72 -31.12 11.12 10.70
CA GLU A 72 -31.60 11.28 9.34
C GLU A 72 -32.60 12.42 9.26
N GLN A 73 -32.23 13.50 8.59
CA GLN A 73 -33.04 14.69 8.37
C GLN A 73 -34.03 14.49 7.22
N ALA A 74 -33.59 13.82 6.16
CA ALA A 74 -34.40 13.53 4.99
C ALA A 74 -33.91 12.25 4.30
N PHE A 75 -34.82 11.58 3.60
CA PHE A 75 -34.51 10.48 2.70
C PHE A 75 -35.18 10.71 1.34
N ILE A 76 -34.37 10.65 0.26
CA ILE A 76 -34.87 10.79 -1.10
C ILE A 76 -34.77 9.43 -1.78
N PRO A 77 -35.88 8.75 -2.08
CA PRO A 77 -35.85 7.45 -2.72
C PRO A 77 -35.30 7.55 -4.15
N GLY A 78 -34.58 6.55 -4.55
CA GLY A 78 -33.98 6.42 -5.88
C GLY A 78 -34.01 4.98 -6.38
N PRO A 79 -33.53 4.75 -7.61
CA PRO A 79 -33.41 3.39 -8.14
C PRO A 79 -32.46 2.56 -7.27
N THR A 80 -32.71 1.27 -7.19
CA THR A 80 -31.81 0.34 -6.48
C THR A 80 -30.45 0.28 -7.19
N SER A 81 -29.40 0.63 -6.46
CA SER A 81 -28.02 0.59 -6.94
C SER A 81 -27.04 0.40 -5.77
N VAL A 82 -25.99 -0.36 -5.99
CA VAL A 82 -24.85 -0.47 -5.06
C VAL A 82 -23.77 0.57 -5.35
N TRP A 83 -23.95 1.38 -6.38
CA TRP A 83 -23.06 2.50 -6.74
C TRP A 83 -23.87 3.79 -6.80
N ARG A 84 -23.57 4.70 -5.89
CA ARG A 84 -24.26 5.99 -5.78
C ARG A 84 -23.31 7.03 -5.24
N ASP A 85 -22.65 7.75 -6.16
CA ASP A 85 -21.68 8.78 -5.83
C ASP A 85 -22.34 10.15 -5.67
N ILE A 86 -21.78 10.97 -4.77
CA ILE A 86 -22.38 12.21 -4.31
C ILE A 86 -21.32 13.30 -4.25
N LYS A 87 -21.61 14.48 -4.82
CA LYS A 87 -20.81 15.70 -4.62
C LYS A 87 -21.72 16.89 -4.43
N THR A 88 -21.20 17.98 -3.89
CA THR A 88 -21.96 19.20 -3.62
C THR A 88 -21.39 20.41 -4.34
N TRP A 89 -22.28 21.33 -4.75
CA TRP A 89 -21.94 22.66 -5.24
C TRP A 89 -22.93 23.68 -4.73
N GLY A 90 -22.45 24.69 -4.01
CA GLY A 90 -23.32 25.66 -3.34
C GLY A 90 -24.32 24.96 -2.41
N ASN A 91 -25.60 25.19 -2.64
CA ASN A 91 -26.66 24.54 -1.86
C ASN A 91 -27.26 23.31 -2.57
N TYR A 92 -26.58 22.70 -3.51
CA TYR A 92 -27.08 21.55 -4.24
C TYR A 92 -26.20 20.32 -4.03
N ALA A 93 -26.83 19.16 -3.86
CA ALA A 93 -26.18 17.86 -3.98
C ALA A 93 -26.48 17.28 -5.37
N TYR A 94 -25.44 16.73 -5.99
CA TYR A 94 -25.51 16.00 -7.25
C TYR A 94 -25.21 14.55 -6.96
N VAL A 95 -26.14 13.67 -7.39
CA VAL A 95 -26.09 12.24 -7.06
C VAL A 95 -26.20 11.45 -8.34
N MET A 96 -25.26 10.57 -8.54
CA MET A 96 -25.28 9.60 -9.64
C MET A 96 -25.66 8.22 -9.15
N TYR A 97 -25.93 7.36 -10.08
CA TYR A 97 -26.01 5.94 -9.81
C TYR A 97 -25.55 5.16 -11.06
N ASP A 98 -25.01 4.00 -10.84
CA ASP A 98 -24.71 3.04 -11.89
C ASP A 98 -25.55 1.76 -11.72
N SER A 99 -25.71 1.00 -12.80
CA SER A 99 -26.53 -0.21 -12.82
C SER A 99 -26.05 -1.17 -13.90
N TYR A 100 -25.95 -2.44 -13.57
CA TYR A 100 -25.59 -3.50 -14.52
C TYR A 100 -26.66 -3.82 -15.56
N SER A 101 -27.91 -3.51 -15.33
CA SER A 101 -28.99 -3.94 -16.24
C SER A 101 -29.81 -2.76 -16.72
N GLY A 102 -29.91 -2.59 -18.02
CA GLY A 102 -30.69 -1.60 -18.75
C GLY A 102 -32.09 -1.31 -18.22
N GLY A 103 -32.14 -0.74 -17.01
CA GLY A 103 -33.32 -0.08 -16.48
C GLY A 103 -33.61 1.21 -17.26
N PRO A 104 -34.72 1.89 -16.97
CA PRO A 104 -35.02 3.18 -17.56
C PRO A 104 -33.95 4.21 -17.16
N ALA A 105 -33.62 5.14 -18.07
CA ALA A 105 -32.73 6.26 -17.79
C ALA A 105 -33.17 7.00 -16.52
N GLN A 106 -32.22 7.25 -15.62
CA GLN A 106 -32.52 7.86 -14.32
C GLN A 106 -32.00 9.30 -14.20
N GLY A 107 -31.05 9.70 -15.06
CA GLY A 107 -30.46 11.02 -15.05
C GLY A 107 -29.56 11.26 -13.84
N ILE A 108 -29.15 12.51 -13.65
CA ILE A 108 -28.43 12.99 -12.48
C ILE A 108 -29.47 13.56 -11.52
N LEU A 109 -29.56 13.02 -10.29
CA LEU A 109 -30.40 13.57 -9.24
C LEU A 109 -29.74 14.83 -8.67
N ILE A 110 -30.46 15.94 -8.64
CA ILE A 110 -30.02 17.22 -8.07
C ILE A 110 -30.96 17.59 -6.93
N VAL A 111 -30.44 17.72 -5.72
CA VAL A 111 -31.21 17.99 -4.51
C VAL A 111 -30.92 19.39 -4.00
N ASP A 112 -31.94 20.20 -3.80
CA ASP A 112 -31.83 21.54 -3.21
C ASP A 112 -31.77 21.42 -1.68
N LEU A 113 -30.58 21.69 -1.11
CA LEU A 113 -30.28 21.63 0.32
C LEU A 113 -30.48 22.98 1.03
N SER A 114 -30.88 24.04 0.34
CA SER A 114 -30.98 25.41 0.88
C SER A 114 -31.83 25.51 2.16
N ASN A 115 -32.86 24.68 2.28
CA ASN A 115 -33.79 24.65 3.41
C ASN A 115 -33.70 23.36 4.24
N ILE A 116 -32.66 22.56 4.10
CA ILE A 116 -32.55 21.24 4.74
C ILE A 116 -32.62 21.32 6.28
N THR A 117 -32.21 22.42 6.88
CA THR A 117 -32.31 22.65 8.33
C THR A 117 -33.74 22.69 8.85
N THR A 118 -34.72 22.98 8.00
CA THR A 118 -36.12 23.21 8.37
C THR A 118 -37.10 22.25 7.70
N THR A 119 -36.66 21.43 6.75
CA THR A 119 -37.54 20.49 6.04
C THR A 119 -36.96 19.08 5.98
N ALA A 120 -37.85 18.10 6.11
CA ALA A 120 -37.51 16.69 5.82
C ALA A 120 -37.78 16.30 4.34
N ASN A 121 -38.30 17.22 3.53
CA ASN A 121 -38.66 16.99 2.14
C ASN A 121 -38.06 18.09 1.26
N PRO A 122 -36.73 18.08 1.01
CA PRO A 122 -36.07 19.02 0.13
C PRO A 122 -36.56 18.83 -1.31
N GLN A 123 -36.58 19.93 -2.09
CA GLN A 123 -36.87 19.83 -3.52
C GLN A 123 -35.76 19.09 -4.22
N TYR A 124 -36.10 18.31 -5.25
CA TYR A 124 -35.12 17.65 -6.10
C TYR A 124 -35.55 17.64 -7.57
N TYR A 125 -34.59 17.53 -8.43
CA TYR A 125 -34.73 17.58 -9.88
C TYR A 125 -33.99 16.39 -10.48
N THR A 126 -34.34 16.01 -11.71
CA THR A 126 -33.58 15.02 -12.46
C THR A 126 -33.09 15.64 -13.77
N PHE A 127 -31.80 15.66 -13.97
CA PHE A 127 -31.16 16.22 -15.15
C PHE A 127 -30.81 15.12 -16.13
N PHE A 128 -31.32 15.24 -17.37
CA PHE A 128 -31.10 14.31 -18.47
C PHE A 128 -30.36 15.00 -19.62
N PRO A 129 -29.04 15.16 -19.56
CA PRO A 129 -28.32 15.76 -20.67
C PRO A 129 -28.36 14.89 -21.92
N VAL A 130 -28.39 15.57 -23.09
CA VAL A 130 -28.18 14.94 -24.39
C VAL A 130 -26.86 15.46 -24.94
N VAL A 131 -25.89 14.58 -25.14
CA VAL A 131 -24.56 14.92 -25.64
C VAL A 131 -24.32 14.20 -26.94
N ASN A 132 -24.02 14.95 -28.00
CA ASN A 132 -23.80 14.41 -29.35
C ASN A 132 -24.92 13.48 -29.84
N GLY A 133 -26.18 13.78 -29.49
CA GLY A 133 -27.36 13.01 -29.85
C GLY A 133 -27.61 11.75 -29.01
N GLN A 134 -26.75 11.46 -28.03
CA GLN A 134 -26.93 10.37 -27.06
C GLN A 134 -27.54 10.92 -25.76
N THR A 135 -28.59 10.29 -25.27
CA THR A 135 -29.20 10.63 -23.98
C THR A 135 -28.40 9.98 -22.86
N TYR A 136 -28.11 10.79 -21.84
CA TYR A 136 -27.52 10.30 -20.60
C TYR A 136 -28.54 9.39 -19.89
N ASP A 137 -28.05 8.27 -19.39
CA ASP A 137 -28.81 7.29 -18.64
C ASP A 137 -28.25 7.15 -17.22
N ARG A 138 -26.96 6.87 -17.10
CA ARG A 138 -26.24 6.61 -15.87
C ARG A 138 -24.77 6.93 -16.01
N ALA A 139 -24.07 7.02 -14.87
CA ALA A 139 -22.62 7.10 -14.80
C ALA A 139 -22.12 6.47 -13.51
N HIS A 140 -20.81 6.18 -13.47
CA HIS A 140 -20.18 5.52 -12.33
C HIS A 140 -19.85 6.51 -11.23
N ASN A 141 -19.13 7.60 -11.54
CA ASN A 141 -18.64 8.57 -10.55
C ASN A 141 -18.81 10.01 -11.04
N LEU A 142 -18.65 10.99 -10.16
CA LEU A 142 -18.64 12.41 -10.46
C LEU A 142 -17.65 13.16 -9.59
N TYR A 143 -17.20 14.31 -10.09
CA TYR A 143 -16.46 15.32 -9.33
C TYR A 143 -16.97 16.72 -9.67
N ILE A 144 -16.84 17.66 -8.74
CA ILE A 144 -17.14 19.06 -8.98
C ILE A 144 -15.94 19.88 -8.52
N ASP A 145 -15.35 20.65 -9.45
CA ASP A 145 -14.20 21.47 -9.14
C ASP A 145 -14.57 22.78 -8.43
N GLU A 146 -13.56 23.51 -7.98
CA GLU A 146 -13.71 24.80 -7.28
C GLU A 146 -14.32 25.91 -8.15
N ASN A 147 -14.38 25.72 -9.47
CA ASN A 147 -14.99 26.65 -10.42
C ASN A 147 -16.44 26.31 -10.77
N GLY A 148 -16.98 25.24 -10.20
CA GLY A 148 -18.34 24.77 -10.46
C GLY A 148 -18.49 24.04 -11.79
N VAL A 149 -17.47 23.35 -12.23
CA VAL A 149 -17.55 22.40 -13.33
C VAL A 149 -17.84 21.02 -12.77
N LEU A 150 -18.94 20.44 -13.22
CA LEU A 150 -19.28 19.04 -12.95
C LEU A 150 -18.62 18.14 -13.97
N TYR A 151 -17.79 17.24 -13.53
CA TYR A 151 -17.19 16.14 -14.29
C TYR A 151 -17.95 14.85 -13.98
N VAL A 152 -18.29 14.10 -15.04
CA VAL A 152 -19.09 12.85 -14.93
C VAL A 152 -18.31 11.75 -15.58
N PHE A 153 -17.93 10.74 -14.79
CA PHE A 153 -17.06 9.63 -15.20
C PHE A 153 -17.86 8.34 -15.41
N GLY A 154 -17.39 7.48 -16.30
CA GLY A 154 -18.03 6.19 -16.56
C GLY A 154 -19.45 6.30 -17.11
N ALA A 155 -19.81 7.42 -17.78
CA ALA A 155 -21.13 7.60 -18.34
C ALA A 155 -21.38 6.65 -19.52
N ASN A 156 -22.66 6.38 -19.80
CA ASN A 156 -23.08 5.61 -20.99
C ASN A 156 -22.89 6.37 -22.31
N ILE A 157 -22.16 7.48 -22.32
CA ILE A 157 -21.91 8.35 -23.48
C ILE A 157 -20.44 8.27 -23.91
N GLY A 158 -20.20 8.09 -25.20
CA GLY A 158 -18.85 7.93 -25.73
C GLY A 158 -18.19 6.64 -25.23
N VAL A 159 -16.93 6.74 -24.80
CA VAL A 159 -16.20 5.63 -24.15
C VAL A 159 -16.35 5.63 -22.62
N GLY A 160 -17.12 6.57 -22.05
CA GLY A 160 -17.24 6.73 -20.60
C GLY A 160 -16.07 7.48 -19.96
N GLY A 161 -15.45 8.42 -20.67
CA GLY A 161 -14.39 9.28 -20.14
C GLY A 161 -14.93 10.32 -19.16
N ALA A 162 -14.84 11.61 -19.46
CA ALA A 162 -15.40 12.67 -18.61
C ALA A 162 -16.33 13.58 -19.40
N LEU A 163 -17.62 13.66 -19.01
CA LEU A 163 -18.52 14.72 -19.47
C LEU A 163 -18.35 15.95 -18.57
N MET A 164 -18.35 17.15 -19.13
CA MET A 164 -18.13 18.40 -18.37
C MET A 164 -19.33 19.33 -18.53
N PHE A 165 -19.84 19.84 -17.39
CA PHE A 165 -21.00 20.72 -17.33
C PHE A 165 -20.77 21.93 -16.42
N ASP A 166 -21.31 23.11 -16.78
CA ASP A 166 -21.28 24.34 -16.00
C ASP A 166 -22.46 24.40 -15.02
N LEU A 167 -22.16 24.43 -13.73
CA LEU A 167 -23.14 24.57 -12.64
C LEU A 167 -23.42 26.04 -12.25
N THR A 168 -22.57 26.97 -12.69
CA THR A 168 -22.57 28.36 -12.17
C THR A 168 -23.79 29.15 -12.58
N GLN A 169 -24.36 28.88 -13.76
CA GLN A 169 -25.49 29.64 -14.30
C GLN A 169 -26.84 29.03 -13.94
N THR A 170 -26.98 27.74 -14.10
CA THR A 170 -28.24 27.00 -13.89
C THR A 170 -27.96 25.67 -13.19
N PRO A 171 -27.78 25.65 -11.86
CA PRO A 171 -27.39 24.45 -11.10
C PRO A 171 -28.32 23.24 -11.32
N THR A 172 -29.63 23.48 -11.60
CA THR A 172 -30.61 22.42 -11.83
C THR A 172 -30.73 21.97 -13.29
N ASN A 173 -30.07 22.68 -14.22
CA ASN A 173 -30.01 22.34 -15.64
C ASN A 173 -28.66 22.78 -16.23
N PRO A 174 -27.57 22.13 -15.86
CA PRO A 174 -26.21 22.53 -16.20
C PRO A 174 -25.94 22.58 -17.71
N GLY A 175 -25.17 23.58 -18.13
CA GLY A 175 -24.74 23.73 -19.52
C GLY A 175 -23.62 22.77 -19.87
N PHE A 176 -23.70 22.09 -21.03
CA PHE A 176 -22.63 21.23 -21.51
C PHE A 176 -21.42 22.04 -21.99
N LEU A 177 -20.22 21.69 -21.52
CA LEU A 177 -18.95 22.34 -21.85
C LEU A 177 -18.08 21.52 -22.80
N GLY A 178 -18.04 20.20 -22.62
CA GLY A 178 -17.18 19.33 -23.41
C GLY A 178 -17.13 17.90 -22.91
N ILE A 179 -16.35 17.10 -23.61
CA ILE A 179 -16.15 15.68 -23.30
C ILE A 179 -14.68 15.30 -23.51
N PHE A 180 -14.07 14.62 -22.54
CA PHE A 180 -12.88 13.80 -22.74
C PHE A 180 -13.32 12.39 -23.13
N ASN A 181 -12.79 11.83 -24.22
CA ASN A 181 -13.32 10.60 -24.81
C ASN A 181 -12.24 9.64 -25.32
N ASP A 182 -11.00 9.75 -24.81
CA ASP A 182 -9.89 8.88 -25.25
C ASP A 182 -9.83 7.59 -24.42
N TYR A 183 -10.13 7.68 -23.10
CA TYR A 183 -10.18 6.55 -22.19
C TYR A 183 -11.49 6.55 -21.39
N TYR A 184 -11.92 5.36 -20.97
CA TYR A 184 -12.87 5.23 -19.88
C TYR A 184 -12.21 5.66 -18.58
N PHE A 185 -12.84 6.56 -17.82
CA PHE A 185 -12.44 6.89 -16.47
C PHE A 185 -13.42 6.27 -15.47
N HIS A 186 -12.87 5.51 -14.52
CA HIS A 186 -13.66 4.94 -13.44
C HIS A 186 -14.01 6.04 -12.43
N ASP A 187 -12.98 6.60 -11.81
CA ASP A 187 -13.05 7.75 -10.91
C ASP A 187 -12.12 8.86 -11.39
N GLY A 188 -12.25 10.02 -10.79
CA GLY A 188 -11.34 11.13 -11.05
C GLY A 188 -11.66 12.37 -10.22
N MET A 189 -10.76 13.33 -10.30
CA MET A 189 -10.96 14.67 -9.76
C MET A 189 -10.37 15.73 -10.68
N ALA A 190 -10.76 16.98 -10.49
CA ALA A 190 -10.18 18.09 -11.22
C ALA A 190 -9.82 19.22 -10.25
N ARG A 191 -8.70 19.88 -10.51
CA ARG A 191 -8.28 21.10 -9.80
C ARG A 191 -7.61 22.04 -10.79
N GLY A 192 -8.00 23.30 -10.76
CA GLY A 192 -7.57 24.28 -11.77
C GLY A 192 -8.00 23.85 -13.17
N ASP A 193 -7.04 23.81 -14.08
CA ASP A 193 -7.23 23.37 -15.45
C ASP A 193 -6.76 21.92 -15.72
N THR A 194 -6.53 21.13 -14.67
CA THR A 194 -6.11 19.74 -14.81
C THR A 194 -7.16 18.77 -14.27
N LEU A 195 -7.56 17.82 -15.12
CA LEU A 195 -8.39 16.67 -14.77
C LEU A 195 -7.50 15.44 -14.59
N TRP A 196 -7.64 14.77 -13.46
CA TRP A 196 -6.96 13.52 -13.11
C TRP A 196 -7.96 12.38 -13.15
N GLY A 197 -7.70 11.35 -13.94
CA GLY A 197 -8.64 10.24 -14.10
C GLY A 197 -7.99 8.87 -13.97
N GLY A 198 -8.69 7.96 -13.32
CA GLY A 198 -8.34 6.55 -13.23
C GLY A 198 -8.82 5.79 -14.47
N ALA A 199 -7.91 5.52 -15.41
CA ALA A 199 -8.20 4.71 -16.60
C ALA A 199 -8.04 3.21 -16.23
N ILE A 200 -9.05 2.67 -15.53
CA ILE A 200 -8.98 1.35 -14.87
C ILE A 200 -8.66 0.21 -15.84
N TYR A 201 -9.20 0.25 -17.07
CA TYR A 201 -8.94 -0.80 -18.07
C TYR A 201 -7.54 -0.75 -18.67
N GLN A 202 -6.86 0.39 -18.57
CA GLN A 202 -5.49 0.59 -19.03
C GLN A 202 -4.48 0.44 -17.88
N GLY A 203 -4.94 0.51 -16.62
CA GLY A 203 -4.08 0.50 -15.44
C GLY A 203 -3.21 1.75 -15.32
N LEU A 204 -3.77 2.90 -15.72
CA LEU A 204 -3.08 4.19 -15.75
C LEU A 204 -3.86 5.24 -14.97
N TRP A 205 -3.16 6.12 -14.27
CA TRP A 205 -3.70 7.45 -14.05
C TRP A 205 -3.35 8.35 -15.24
N VAL A 206 -4.25 9.26 -15.57
CA VAL A 206 -4.13 10.16 -16.73
C VAL A 206 -4.41 11.59 -16.30
N ALA A 207 -3.49 12.50 -16.61
CA ALA A 207 -3.68 13.95 -16.46
C ALA A 207 -4.10 14.55 -17.79
N VAL A 208 -5.16 15.35 -17.76
CA VAL A 208 -5.75 15.98 -18.95
C VAL A 208 -5.82 17.48 -18.73
N ASP A 209 -5.23 18.27 -19.62
CA ASP A 209 -5.47 19.71 -19.69
C ASP A 209 -6.91 19.95 -20.15
N VAL A 210 -7.69 20.55 -19.27
CA VAL A 210 -9.09 20.93 -19.50
C VAL A 210 -9.30 22.44 -19.48
N SER A 211 -8.25 23.25 -19.67
CA SER A 211 -8.35 24.71 -19.81
C SER A 211 -9.31 25.07 -20.95
N ASN A 212 -9.27 24.32 -22.06
CA ASN A 212 -10.30 24.34 -23.10
C ASN A 212 -11.16 23.08 -23.01
N LYS A 213 -12.26 23.13 -22.29
CA LYS A 213 -13.15 21.99 -22.05
C LYS A 213 -13.78 21.40 -23.32
N ALA A 214 -13.85 22.19 -24.43
CA ALA A 214 -14.30 21.71 -25.73
C ALA A 214 -13.23 20.89 -26.49
N ASN A 215 -11.97 20.93 -26.06
CA ASN A 215 -10.85 20.22 -26.68
C ASN A 215 -9.83 19.79 -25.64
N PRO A 216 -10.17 18.88 -24.70
CA PRO A 216 -9.26 18.41 -23.66
C PRO A 216 -8.06 17.67 -24.26
N GLN A 217 -6.87 17.79 -23.64
CA GLN A 217 -5.63 17.19 -24.12
C GLN A 217 -4.91 16.42 -23.01
N ILE A 218 -4.48 15.19 -23.29
CA ILE A 218 -3.63 14.43 -22.35
C ILE A 218 -2.28 15.14 -22.23
N ILE A 219 -1.87 15.42 -21.00
CA ILE A 219 -0.58 16.05 -20.66
C ILE A 219 0.36 15.12 -19.89
N GLY A 220 -0.13 14.04 -19.32
CA GLY A 220 0.67 13.03 -18.63
C GLY A 220 -0.13 11.78 -18.34
N SER A 221 0.58 10.68 -18.13
CA SER A 221 0.02 9.42 -17.63
C SER A 221 1.12 8.54 -17.07
N TYR A 222 0.77 7.66 -16.12
CA TYR A 222 1.71 6.71 -15.54
C TYR A 222 0.98 5.43 -15.13
N ALA A 223 1.67 4.28 -15.23
CA ALA A 223 1.11 3.00 -14.82
C ALA A 223 1.06 2.89 -13.29
N THR A 224 -0.05 2.44 -12.75
CA THR A 224 -0.16 2.18 -11.32
C THR A 224 0.45 0.83 -10.94
N PRO A 225 0.85 0.61 -9.67
CA PRO A 225 1.59 -0.57 -9.24
C PRO A 225 0.92 -1.90 -9.54
N TYR A 226 -0.43 -1.93 -9.53
CA TYR A 226 -1.22 -3.13 -9.78
C TYR A 226 -2.05 -3.05 -11.06
N THR A 227 -1.91 -1.96 -11.83
CA THR A 227 -2.54 -1.75 -13.15
C THR A 227 -4.07 -1.93 -13.14
N PHE A 228 -4.73 -1.46 -12.08
CA PHE A 228 -6.18 -1.46 -11.92
C PHE A 228 -6.66 -0.13 -11.32
N THR A 229 -6.22 0.97 -11.93
CA THR A 229 -6.36 2.34 -11.42
C THR A 229 -7.81 2.72 -11.23
N HIS A 230 -8.23 2.77 -9.96
CA HIS A 230 -9.59 3.04 -9.55
C HIS A 230 -9.81 4.53 -9.30
N ASN A 231 -9.09 5.10 -8.33
CA ASN A 231 -9.25 6.47 -7.85
C ASN A 231 -7.95 7.26 -7.97
N CYS A 232 -8.06 8.58 -8.16
CA CYS A 232 -6.97 9.53 -8.19
C CYS A 232 -7.31 10.75 -7.34
N TRP A 233 -6.34 11.25 -6.53
CA TRP A 233 -6.49 12.48 -5.78
C TRP A 233 -5.19 13.27 -5.71
N ILE A 234 -5.23 14.57 -6.07
CA ILE A 234 -4.05 15.44 -6.07
C ILE A 234 -3.90 16.18 -4.73
N SER A 235 -2.66 16.39 -4.29
CA SER A 235 -2.33 17.22 -3.12
C SER A 235 -2.73 18.69 -3.31
N ASP A 236 -2.82 19.44 -2.21
CA ASP A 236 -3.26 20.84 -2.26
C ASP A 236 -2.30 21.77 -2.98
N ASP A 237 -1.01 21.43 -3.03
CA ASP A 237 0.03 22.12 -3.80
C ASP A 237 0.08 21.73 -5.29
N ASN A 238 -0.67 20.68 -5.70
CA ASN A 238 -0.69 20.09 -7.04
C ASN A 238 0.63 19.39 -7.45
N GLU A 239 1.45 18.99 -6.52
CA GLU A 239 2.76 18.37 -6.79
C GLU A 239 2.76 16.87 -6.58
N THR A 240 1.84 16.32 -5.75
CA THR A 240 1.78 14.90 -5.43
C THR A 240 0.42 14.29 -5.75
N LEU A 241 0.41 13.23 -6.57
CA LEU A 241 -0.80 12.46 -6.89
C LEU A 241 -0.84 11.16 -6.09
N TYR A 242 -2.00 10.85 -5.52
CA TYR A 242 -2.29 9.60 -4.83
C TYR A 242 -3.30 8.79 -5.63
N THR A 243 -3.07 7.48 -5.76
CA THR A 243 -3.95 6.58 -6.51
C THR A 243 -4.23 5.30 -5.75
N THR A 244 -5.39 4.70 -6.01
CA THR A 244 -5.69 3.35 -5.55
C THR A 244 -5.92 2.43 -6.74
N ASP A 245 -5.42 1.19 -6.62
CA ASP A 245 -5.79 0.07 -7.49
C ASP A 245 -6.80 -0.80 -6.76
N GLU A 246 -8.02 -0.96 -7.26
CA GLU A 246 -9.10 -1.69 -6.58
C GLU A 246 -8.97 -3.21 -6.78
N ILE A 247 -7.85 -3.75 -6.34
CA ILE A 247 -7.52 -5.17 -6.45
C ILE A 247 -6.85 -5.69 -5.16
N SER A 248 -6.92 -7.00 -4.95
CA SER A 248 -6.34 -7.67 -3.78
C SER A 248 -4.85 -7.37 -3.58
N ASN A 249 -4.48 -7.01 -2.35
CA ASN A 249 -3.13 -6.61 -1.92
C ASN A 249 -2.59 -5.34 -2.58
N ALA A 250 -3.42 -4.57 -3.25
CA ALA A 250 -2.96 -3.32 -3.83
C ALA A 250 -2.58 -2.30 -2.75
N VAL A 251 -1.77 -1.35 -3.16
CA VAL A 251 -1.25 -0.27 -2.34
C VAL A 251 -1.83 1.06 -2.82
N ILE A 252 -1.72 2.11 -2.01
CA ILE A 252 -1.90 3.48 -2.46
C ILE A 252 -0.60 3.89 -3.15
N GLY A 253 -0.64 4.17 -4.45
CA GLY A 253 0.49 4.69 -5.22
C GLY A 253 0.66 6.18 -4.99
N ILE A 254 1.88 6.67 -4.88
CA ILE A 254 2.23 8.07 -4.61
C ILE A 254 3.22 8.54 -5.67
N TYR A 255 2.90 9.62 -6.36
CA TYR A 255 3.66 10.10 -7.53
C TYR A 255 4.03 11.57 -7.39
N ASP A 256 5.27 11.91 -7.74
CA ASP A 256 5.66 13.28 -8.04
C ASP A 256 5.15 13.64 -9.44
N VAL A 257 4.29 14.65 -9.49
CA VAL A 257 3.67 15.17 -10.72
C VAL A 257 3.97 16.65 -10.94
N SER A 258 4.93 17.20 -10.18
CA SER A 258 5.36 18.60 -10.26
C SER A 258 5.95 18.95 -11.62
N ASP A 259 6.53 17.99 -12.33
CA ASP A 259 7.02 18.12 -13.71
C ASP A 259 6.51 16.96 -14.60
N PHE A 260 5.59 17.25 -15.52
CA PHE A 260 5.08 16.28 -16.47
C PHE A 260 6.14 15.68 -17.41
N GLY A 261 7.34 16.28 -17.48
CA GLY A 261 8.50 15.73 -18.20
C GLY A 261 9.31 14.72 -17.40
N ALA A 262 9.06 14.59 -16.09
CA ALA A 262 9.83 13.76 -15.15
C ALA A 262 8.93 13.05 -14.11
N LEU A 263 7.80 12.51 -14.54
CA LEU A 263 6.85 11.81 -13.67
C LEU A 263 7.52 10.60 -12.99
N GLU A 264 7.36 10.47 -11.68
CA GLU A 264 7.99 9.41 -10.90
C GLU A 264 7.03 8.86 -9.82
N GLU A 265 7.07 7.55 -9.59
CA GLU A 265 6.48 6.94 -8.40
C GLU A 265 7.47 7.12 -7.23
N ILE A 266 7.09 7.88 -6.22
CA ILE A 266 7.97 8.26 -5.09
C ILE A 266 7.67 7.51 -3.80
N GLY A 267 6.52 6.85 -3.68
CA GLY A 267 6.15 6.15 -2.45
C GLY A 267 4.95 5.25 -2.60
N ARG A 268 4.72 4.45 -1.58
CA ARG A 268 3.57 3.55 -1.45
C ARG A 268 3.07 3.52 -0.02
N ALA A 269 1.75 3.53 0.16
CA ALA A 269 1.13 3.34 1.46
C ALA A 269 0.24 2.09 1.48
N THR A 270 0.08 1.47 2.65
CA THR A 270 -0.72 0.25 2.83
C THR A 270 -1.57 0.36 4.09
N SER A 271 -2.63 -0.46 4.18
CA SER A 271 -3.39 -0.60 5.42
C SER A 271 -2.58 -1.21 6.57
N GLN A 272 -3.19 -1.32 7.75
CA GLN A 272 -2.62 -1.99 8.92
C GLN A 272 -2.37 -3.49 8.73
N ASN A 273 -2.91 -4.12 7.67
CA ASN A 273 -2.75 -5.55 7.37
C ASN A 273 -2.17 -5.77 5.97
N PRO A 274 -0.93 -5.34 5.70
CA PRO A 274 -0.32 -5.51 4.38
C PRO A 274 -0.23 -7.00 4.02
N ASN A 275 -0.40 -7.32 2.73
CA ASN A 275 -0.35 -8.68 2.20
C ASN A 275 -1.46 -9.65 2.72
N SER A 276 -2.50 -9.13 3.35
CA SER A 276 -3.64 -9.94 3.84
C SER A 276 -4.69 -10.22 2.77
N GLY A 277 -4.60 -9.58 1.61
CA GLY A 277 -5.58 -9.66 0.54
C GLY A 277 -6.56 -8.49 0.50
N VAL A 278 -6.47 -7.53 1.42
CA VAL A 278 -7.36 -6.35 1.46
C VAL A 278 -7.21 -5.46 0.23
N ILE A 279 -8.25 -4.68 -0.03
CA ILE A 279 -8.41 -3.88 -1.24
C ILE A 279 -8.59 -2.40 -0.84
N PRO A 280 -7.75 -1.47 -1.34
CA PRO A 280 -8.01 -0.03 -1.21
C PRO A 280 -9.14 0.39 -2.14
N HIS A 281 -9.96 1.36 -1.73
CA HIS A 281 -11.04 1.90 -2.55
C HIS A 281 -10.77 3.37 -2.89
N ASN A 282 -11.29 4.33 -2.13
CA ASN A 282 -11.15 5.75 -2.41
C ASN A 282 -10.23 6.45 -1.42
N THR A 283 -9.25 7.19 -1.94
CA THR A 283 -8.37 8.04 -1.14
C THR A 283 -8.72 9.51 -1.33
N HIS A 284 -8.60 10.30 -0.27
CA HIS A 284 -8.83 11.73 -0.24
C HIS A 284 -7.67 12.42 0.47
N VAL A 285 -7.19 13.54 -0.06
CA VAL A 285 -6.14 14.35 0.58
C VAL A 285 -6.79 15.42 1.44
N ASP A 286 -6.35 15.56 2.67
CA ASP A 286 -6.71 16.63 3.59
C ASP A 286 -5.44 17.20 4.24
N GLY A 287 -4.91 18.27 3.67
CA GLY A 287 -3.61 18.83 4.04
C GLY A 287 -2.48 17.81 3.91
N ASP A 288 -1.79 17.54 5.02
CA ASP A 288 -0.68 16.57 5.07
C ASP A 288 -1.14 15.12 5.34
N PHE A 289 -2.43 14.83 5.18
CA PHE A 289 -2.96 13.49 5.38
C PHE A 289 -3.69 12.97 4.15
N ILE A 290 -3.63 11.65 3.95
CA ILE A 290 -4.56 10.94 3.08
C ILE A 290 -5.47 10.06 3.92
N VAL A 291 -6.77 10.17 3.66
CA VAL A 291 -7.82 9.37 4.29
C VAL A 291 -8.38 8.41 3.25
N THR A 292 -8.25 7.12 3.49
CA THR A 292 -8.61 6.09 2.50
C THR A 292 -9.61 5.10 3.09
N SER A 293 -10.72 4.89 2.38
CA SER A 293 -11.58 3.74 2.63
C SER A 293 -10.92 2.47 2.07
N TYR A 294 -10.76 1.44 2.91
CA TYR A 294 -9.93 0.27 2.61
C TYR A 294 -10.74 -1.03 2.76
N TYR A 295 -11.97 -1.01 2.27
CA TYR A 295 -12.93 -2.12 2.39
C TYR A 295 -12.87 -2.80 3.76
N ARG A 296 -12.43 -4.08 3.81
CA ARG A 296 -12.44 -4.93 5.01
C ARG A 296 -11.47 -4.50 6.12
N ASP A 297 -10.55 -3.60 5.83
CA ASP A 297 -9.66 -2.99 6.82
C ASP A 297 -10.22 -1.67 7.39
N GLY A 298 -11.38 -1.23 6.88
CA GLY A 298 -12.06 -0.03 7.37
C GLY A 298 -11.50 1.25 6.77
N VAL A 299 -11.24 2.27 7.58
CA VAL A 299 -10.65 3.54 7.17
C VAL A 299 -9.22 3.66 7.67
N THR A 300 -8.33 4.17 6.84
CA THR A 300 -6.92 4.45 7.17
C THR A 300 -6.60 5.92 6.99
N VAL A 301 -5.71 6.45 7.84
CA VAL A 301 -5.15 7.80 7.74
C VAL A 301 -3.62 7.69 7.73
N HIS A 302 -3.00 8.20 6.65
CA HIS A 302 -1.55 8.27 6.57
C HIS A 302 -1.11 9.72 6.62
N ASP A 303 -0.10 10.00 7.44
CA ASP A 303 0.67 11.24 7.34
C ASP A 303 1.57 11.16 6.11
N VAL A 304 1.41 12.12 5.21
CA VAL A 304 2.14 12.26 3.95
C VAL A 304 2.93 13.59 3.90
N THR A 305 3.29 14.13 5.07
CA THR A 305 4.21 15.29 5.17
C THR A 305 5.49 15.05 4.36
N TYR A 306 5.93 13.80 4.30
CA TYR A 306 7.00 13.32 3.42
C TYR A 306 6.43 12.23 2.50
N PRO A 307 5.94 12.56 1.30
CA PRO A 307 5.22 11.62 0.43
C PRO A 307 6.02 10.37 0.03
N TYR A 308 7.35 10.47 -0.03
CA TYR A 308 8.24 9.33 -0.25
C TYR A 308 8.36 8.39 0.96
N ASN A 309 7.87 8.78 2.13
CA ASN A 309 7.90 8.01 3.38
C ASN A 309 6.56 8.12 4.13
N PRO A 310 5.43 7.67 3.55
CA PRO A 310 4.12 7.79 4.16
C PRO A 310 4.02 6.96 5.45
N VAL A 311 3.40 7.51 6.48
CA VAL A 311 3.25 6.85 7.78
C VAL A 311 1.79 6.62 8.12
N LEU A 312 1.39 5.38 8.35
CA LEU A 312 0.05 5.05 8.86
C LEU A 312 -0.07 5.54 10.31
N THR A 313 -0.78 6.65 10.51
CA THR A 313 -0.95 7.28 11.83
C THR A 313 -2.33 7.10 12.42
N GLY A 314 -3.31 6.69 11.62
CA GLY A 314 -4.66 6.39 12.08
C GLY A 314 -5.33 5.27 11.29
N TYR A 315 -6.14 4.47 11.95
CA TYR A 315 -7.05 3.55 11.31
C TYR A 315 -8.18 3.13 12.26
N TYR A 316 -9.29 2.67 11.66
CA TYR A 316 -10.39 2.06 12.40
C TYR A 316 -11.07 0.99 11.52
N ASP A 317 -11.10 -0.23 12.05
CA ASP A 317 -11.77 -1.35 11.40
C ASP A 317 -13.30 -1.25 11.66
N CYS A 318 -14.05 -0.85 10.63
CA CYS A 318 -15.52 -0.72 10.68
C CYS A 318 -16.24 -2.08 10.58
N SER A 319 -15.54 -3.12 10.12
CA SER A 319 -16.09 -4.43 9.75
C SER A 319 -15.27 -5.61 10.30
N PRO A 320 -15.06 -5.72 11.62
CA PRO A 320 -14.18 -6.75 12.22
C PRO A 320 -14.65 -8.19 11.98
N GLN A 321 -15.86 -8.40 11.44
CA GLN A 321 -16.37 -9.71 11.03
C GLN A 321 -15.80 -10.16 9.69
N PHE A 322 -15.16 -9.30 8.91
CA PHE A 322 -14.53 -9.61 7.62
C PHE A 322 -13.00 -9.47 7.72
N SER A 323 -12.29 -10.13 6.83
CA SER A 323 -10.85 -9.99 6.67
C SER A 323 -10.41 -10.46 5.29
N GLY A 324 -9.22 -10.08 4.88
CA GLY A 324 -8.65 -10.52 3.61
C GLY A 324 -9.36 -9.98 2.37
N ASN A 325 -9.31 -10.70 1.27
CA ASN A 325 -9.86 -10.29 -0.01
C ASN A 325 -11.40 -10.21 0.01
N GLY A 326 -11.95 -9.14 -0.54
CA GLY A 326 -13.39 -8.94 -0.79
C GLY A 326 -13.84 -7.50 -0.63
N PHE A 327 -15.01 -7.20 -1.19
CA PHE A 327 -15.63 -5.88 -1.32
C PHE A 327 -16.68 -5.62 -0.21
N ASN A 328 -16.44 -6.06 1.02
CA ASN A 328 -17.24 -5.74 2.20
C ASN A 328 -16.55 -4.64 2.99
N GLY A 329 -17.28 -3.92 3.85
CA GLY A 329 -16.72 -2.95 4.76
C GLY A 329 -16.72 -1.52 4.24
N ALA A 330 -15.66 -0.73 4.48
CA ALA A 330 -15.65 0.70 4.19
C ALA A 330 -15.61 0.99 2.69
N TRP A 331 -16.62 1.73 2.21
CA TRP A 331 -16.75 2.17 0.82
C TRP A 331 -16.27 3.60 0.62
N GLY A 332 -16.87 4.57 1.32
CA GLY A 332 -16.60 6.00 1.21
C GLY A 332 -16.00 6.57 2.49
N ALA A 333 -15.19 7.61 2.35
CA ALA A 333 -14.67 8.40 3.45
C ALA A 333 -14.68 9.89 3.07
N TYR A 334 -15.18 10.76 3.97
CA TYR A 334 -15.23 12.20 3.77
C TYR A 334 -14.58 12.93 4.94
N PRO A 335 -13.39 13.52 4.77
CA PRO A 335 -12.63 14.15 5.86
C PRO A 335 -12.82 15.68 5.97
N TYR A 336 -13.61 16.33 5.13
CA TYR A 336 -13.60 17.78 4.94
C TYR A 336 -14.63 18.56 5.76
N PHE A 337 -15.20 18.00 6.83
CA PHE A 337 -16.09 18.78 7.70
C PHE A 337 -15.29 19.82 8.50
N PRO A 338 -15.77 21.09 8.59
CA PRO A 338 -15.15 22.11 9.43
C PRO A 338 -14.97 21.72 10.90
N SER A 339 -15.78 20.79 11.40
CA SER A 339 -15.64 20.22 12.74
C SER A 339 -14.46 19.26 12.90
N GLY A 340 -13.80 18.86 11.80
CA GLY A 340 -12.77 17.80 11.78
C GLY A 340 -13.33 16.38 11.85
N ILE A 341 -14.66 16.22 11.78
CA ILE A 341 -15.28 14.89 11.76
C ILE A 341 -14.97 14.22 10.42
N ILE A 342 -14.50 12.97 10.49
CA ILE A 342 -14.39 12.08 9.32
C ILE A 342 -15.65 11.20 9.29
N ALA A 343 -16.43 11.31 8.20
CA ALA A 343 -17.55 10.41 7.96
C ALA A 343 -17.13 9.25 7.06
N VAL A 344 -17.49 8.03 7.45
CA VAL A 344 -17.17 6.81 6.71
C VAL A 344 -18.44 5.98 6.55
N THR A 345 -18.69 5.51 5.33
CA THR A 345 -19.73 4.52 5.07
C THR A 345 -19.12 3.13 4.99
N ASP A 346 -19.73 2.21 5.72
CA ASP A 346 -19.50 0.79 5.63
C ASP A 346 -20.72 0.13 4.99
N ILE A 347 -20.49 -0.72 4.00
CA ILE A 347 -21.54 -1.31 3.16
C ILE A 347 -22.62 -1.97 4.01
N GLU A 348 -22.23 -2.76 5.00
CA GLU A 348 -23.13 -3.57 5.82
C GLU A 348 -23.45 -2.95 7.17
N ASN A 349 -22.52 -2.17 7.76
CA ASN A 349 -22.63 -1.74 9.14
C ASN A 349 -23.15 -0.31 9.31
N GLY A 350 -23.14 0.51 8.23
CA GLY A 350 -23.78 1.84 8.24
C GLY A 350 -22.79 3.01 8.16
N LEU A 351 -23.25 4.18 8.64
CA LEU A 351 -22.46 5.40 8.71
C LEU A 351 -21.72 5.45 10.04
N PHE A 352 -20.43 5.72 9.99
CA PHE A 352 -19.55 5.96 11.15
C PHE A 352 -19.02 7.39 11.12
N LEU A 353 -18.91 8.01 12.30
CA LEU A 353 -18.35 9.35 12.48
C LEU A 353 -17.16 9.26 13.43
N PHE A 354 -16.01 9.74 12.98
CA PHE A 354 -14.77 9.67 13.74
C PHE A 354 -14.20 11.05 14.03
N ASP A 355 -13.45 11.12 15.13
CA ASP A 355 -12.49 12.16 15.44
C ASP A 355 -11.08 11.59 15.21
N PHE A 356 -10.26 12.33 14.49
CA PHE A 356 -8.84 12.05 14.31
C PHE A 356 -8.03 13.29 14.73
N PRO A 357 -7.19 13.20 15.78
CA PRO A 357 -6.51 14.36 16.35
C PRO A 357 -5.25 14.78 15.59
N ASP A 358 -5.21 14.64 14.27
CA ASP A 358 -4.12 15.02 13.36
C ASP A 358 -2.74 14.52 13.82
N VAL A 359 -2.67 13.26 14.22
CA VAL A 359 -1.43 12.67 14.72
C VAL A 359 -0.44 12.53 13.56
N LYS A 360 0.63 13.33 13.61
CA LYS A 360 1.75 13.23 12.67
C LYS A 360 2.59 11.98 12.91
N GLY A 361 3.24 11.47 11.88
CA GLY A 361 4.26 10.43 11.98
C GLY A 361 5.53 10.92 12.65
N CYS A 362 6.40 9.99 12.98
CA CYS A 362 7.78 10.25 13.37
C CYS A 362 8.67 9.78 12.23
N TYR A 363 9.68 10.55 11.89
CA TYR A 363 10.49 10.33 10.71
C TYR A 363 11.97 10.22 11.07
N LEU A 364 12.64 9.21 10.51
CA LEU A 364 14.08 9.00 10.59
C LEU A 364 14.61 8.76 9.18
N GLU A 365 15.57 9.54 8.74
CA GLU A 365 16.23 9.35 7.46
C GLU A 365 17.74 9.62 7.55
N GLY A 366 18.46 9.27 6.51
CA GLY A 366 19.89 9.54 6.40
C GLY A 366 20.52 8.72 5.30
N THR A 367 21.84 8.72 5.27
CA THR A 367 22.66 7.97 4.31
C THR A 367 23.59 7.00 5.02
N VAL A 368 23.84 5.85 4.39
CA VAL A 368 24.81 4.87 4.88
C VAL A 368 25.97 4.78 3.90
N THR A 369 27.17 5.10 4.40
CA THR A 369 28.40 5.18 3.58
C THR A 369 29.54 4.34 4.15
N ASP A 370 30.48 4.00 3.30
CA ASP A 370 31.77 3.41 3.67
C ASP A 370 32.65 4.49 4.32
N ALA A 371 33.11 4.23 5.55
CA ALA A 371 33.86 5.20 6.35
C ALA A 371 35.23 5.60 5.76
N ASN A 372 35.78 4.82 4.83
CA ASN A 372 37.08 5.10 4.21
C ASN A 372 36.94 5.85 2.88
N SER A 373 35.96 5.48 2.07
CA SER A 373 35.77 6.02 0.71
C SER A 373 34.65 7.05 0.60
N ASN A 374 33.76 7.13 1.59
CA ASN A 374 32.49 7.87 1.56
C ASN A 374 31.53 7.42 0.43
N ALA A 375 31.74 6.26 -0.16
CA ALA A 375 30.85 5.70 -1.16
C ALA A 375 29.58 5.14 -0.49
N PRO A 376 28.39 5.21 -1.12
CA PRO A 376 27.18 4.61 -0.59
C PRO A 376 27.31 3.09 -0.47
N ILE A 377 26.78 2.51 0.60
CA ILE A 377 26.75 1.06 0.82
C ILE A 377 25.37 0.54 0.41
N LEU A 378 25.21 0.09 -0.83
CA LEU A 378 23.93 -0.30 -1.43
C LEU A 378 23.28 -1.55 -0.81
N THR A 379 24.01 -2.29 0.04
CA THR A 379 23.52 -3.47 0.75
C THR A 379 23.24 -3.21 2.22
N ALA A 380 23.27 -1.95 2.64
CA ALA A 380 23.02 -1.59 4.02
C ALA A 380 21.55 -1.83 4.40
N GLN A 381 21.38 -2.30 5.64
CA GLN A 381 20.09 -2.51 6.28
C GLN A 381 20.05 -1.70 7.56
N ILE A 382 18.91 -1.10 7.82
CA ILE A 382 18.65 -0.31 9.01
C ILE A 382 17.51 -0.97 9.80
N GLU A 383 17.80 -1.40 11.02
CA GLU A 383 16.83 -1.94 11.97
C GLU A 383 16.64 -0.94 13.11
N LEU A 384 15.39 -0.63 13.41
CA LEU A 384 15.06 0.24 14.54
C LEU A 384 14.63 -0.63 15.74
N LEU A 385 15.57 -0.95 16.64
CA LEU A 385 15.31 -1.79 17.80
C LEU A 385 14.25 -1.15 18.72
N GLY A 386 13.28 -1.95 19.10
CA GLY A 386 12.10 -1.51 19.88
C GLY A 386 10.88 -1.20 18.99
N SER A 387 11.01 -1.33 17.68
CA SER A 387 9.93 -1.29 16.72
C SER A 387 9.98 -2.52 15.79
N PRO A 388 8.90 -2.87 15.08
CA PRO A 388 8.93 -3.92 14.06
C PRO A 388 9.51 -3.43 12.72
N THR A 389 9.94 -2.16 12.63
CA THR A 389 10.29 -1.51 11.37
C THR A 389 11.77 -1.71 11.04
N ASN A 390 12.01 -2.12 9.81
CA ASN A 390 13.33 -2.16 9.19
C ASN A 390 13.24 -1.62 7.76
N THR A 391 14.35 -1.17 7.21
CA THR A 391 14.45 -0.71 5.82
C THR A 391 15.81 -1.02 5.23
N THR A 392 15.93 -0.85 3.92
CA THR A 392 17.20 -0.89 3.17
C THR A 392 17.43 0.47 2.54
N VAL A 393 18.66 0.71 2.11
CA VAL A 393 19.00 1.92 1.37
C VAL A 393 18.63 1.80 -0.12
N ASP A 394 18.46 2.94 -0.75
CA ASP A 394 18.39 3.07 -2.21
C ASP A 394 19.78 3.09 -2.88
N LEU A 395 19.82 3.37 -4.21
CA LEU A 395 21.06 3.44 -4.99
C LEU A 395 21.98 4.63 -4.62
N SER A 396 21.50 5.58 -3.84
CA SER A 396 22.30 6.69 -3.31
C SER A 396 22.83 6.42 -1.90
N GLY A 397 22.41 5.31 -1.28
CA GLY A 397 22.69 4.99 0.12
C GLY A 397 21.71 5.65 1.09
N PHE A 398 20.65 6.30 0.58
CA PHE A 398 19.60 6.95 1.39
C PHE A 398 18.62 5.92 1.94
N TYR A 399 18.15 6.15 3.17
CA TYR A 399 17.10 5.37 3.81
C TYR A 399 16.08 6.30 4.46
N ALA A 400 14.83 5.82 4.59
CA ALA A 400 13.76 6.48 5.31
C ALA A 400 12.95 5.46 6.12
N ILE A 401 12.59 5.84 7.33
CA ILE A 401 11.75 5.06 8.27
C ILE A 401 10.68 5.99 8.85
N GLY A 402 9.43 5.51 8.87
CA GLY A 402 8.31 6.19 9.49
C GLY A 402 7.67 5.34 10.60
N LEU A 403 7.28 5.96 11.71
CA LEU A 403 6.55 5.35 12.82
C LEU A 403 5.35 6.21 13.22
N ALA A 404 4.25 5.57 13.62
CA ALA A 404 3.08 6.28 14.15
C ALA A 404 3.32 6.93 15.51
N ASN A 405 4.21 6.38 16.32
CA ASN A 405 4.44 6.82 17.71
C ASN A 405 5.92 7.09 17.97
N GLY A 406 6.20 8.24 18.58
CA GLY A 406 7.54 8.63 19.02
C GLY A 406 8.06 7.79 20.18
N GLY A 407 9.36 7.87 20.40
CA GLY A 407 10.04 7.15 21.49
C GLY A 407 11.57 7.24 21.40
N ASN A 408 12.23 6.52 22.32
CA ASN A 408 13.66 6.33 22.28
C ASN A 408 13.96 4.96 21.69
N PHE A 409 14.76 4.93 20.65
CA PHE A 409 15.11 3.74 19.87
C PHE A 409 16.62 3.62 19.73
N SER A 410 17.07 2.47 19.20
CA SER A 410 18.45 2.28 18.74
C SER A 410 18.40 1.90 17.28
N ALA A 411 18.94 2.75 16.41
CA ALA A 411 19.10 2.45 14.99
C ALA A 411 20.37 1.61 14.81
N VAL A 412 20.21 0.40 14.28
CA VAL A 412 21.31 -0.53 13.96
C VAL A 412 21.52 -0.50 12.46
N TYR A 413 22.72 -0.11 12.06
CA TYR A 413 23.17 -0.08 10.68
C TYR A 413 24.07 -1.27 10.42
N SER A 414 23.78 -2.07 9.42
CA SER A 414 24.56 -3.26 9.09
C SER A 414 24.65 -3.47 7.58
N ALA A 415 25.78 -4.03 7.15
CA ALA A 415 25.98 -4.45 5.75
C ALA A 415 27.00 -5.60 5.69
N PRO A 416 26.87 -6.52 4.71
CA PRO A 416 27.88 -7.56 4.49
C PRO A 416 29.26 -6.96 4.24
N GLY A 417 30.25 -7.41 5.01
CA GLY A 417 31.63 -6.92 4.90
C GLY A 417 31.98 -5.70 5.75
N TYR A 418 31.03 -5.23 6.57
CA TYR A 418 31.19 -4.06 7.44
C TYR A 418 30.89 -4.40 8.90
N GLN A 419 31.51 -3.65 9.80
CA GLN A 419 31.17 -3.65 11.23
C GLN A 419 29.84 -2.92 11.40
N SER A 420 28.89 -3.55 12.10
CA SER A 420 27.63 -2.91 12.41
C SER A 420 27.83 -1.73 13.37
N ASP A 421 27.06 -0.68 13.18
CA ASP A 421 27.00 0.47 14.09
C ASP A 421 25.62 0.58 14.73
N THR A 422 25.56 1.08 15.96
CA THR A 422 24.30 1.25 16.72
C THR A 422 24.26 2.64 17.35
N VAL A 423 23.29 3.43 16.90
CA VAL A 423 23.13 4.82 17.31
C VAL A 423 21.80 5.00 18.05
N PRO A 424 21.79 5.59 19.27
CA PRO A 424 20.55 5.94 19.95
C PRO A 424 19.89 7.11 19.23
N VAL A 425 18.58 6.97 18.94
CA VAL A 425 17.76 8.02 18.29
C VAL A 425 16.49 8.27 19.10
N THR A 426 16.10 9.53 19.22
CA THR A 426 14.82 9.93 19.83
C THR A 426 13.92 10.49 18.76
N LEU A 427 12.80 9.81 18.49
CA LEU A 427 11.81 10.23 17.51
C LEU A 427 10.63 10.90 18.20
N GLN A 428 10.11 11.97 17.60
CA GLN A 428 8.94 12.71 18.07
C GLN A 428 7.97 12.90 16.92
N ASN A 429 6.67 12.84 17.21
CA ASN A 429 5.63 13.04 16.21
C ASN A 429 5.75 14.42 15.56
N GLY A 430 5.68 14.45 14.23
CA GLY A 430 5.83 15.65 13.40
C GLY A 430 7.26 16.14 13.22
N VAL A 431 8.27 15.36 13.66
CA VAL A 431 9.67 15.76 13.57
C VAL A 431 10.47 14.79 12.71
N LEU A 432 11.20 15.34 11.75
CA LEU A 432 12.20 14.59 10.98
C LEU A 432 13.54 14.59 11.72
N VAL A 433 14.07 13.40 11.97
CA VAL A 433 15.42 13.18 12.48
C VAL A 433 16.31 12.70 11.35
N VAL A 434 17.42 13.40 11.09
CA VAL A 434 18.41 12.97 10.10
C VAL A 434 19.59 12.33 10.83
N GLN A 435 19.89 11.07 10.51
CA GLN A 435 20.97 10.30 11.12
C GLN A 435 21.76 9.54 10.05
N ASP A 436 22.91 10.08 9.66
CA ASP A 436 23.83 9.39 8.78
C ASP A 436 24.67 8.36 9.54
N ALA A 437 25.09 7.31 8.83
CA ALA A 437 25.99 6.29 9.36
C ALA A 437 27.17 6.03 8.39
N ALA A 438 28.38 5.93 8.96
CA ALA A 438 29.58 5.60 8.21
C ALA A 438 30.15 4.27 8.75
N LEU A 439 29.91 3.17 8.02
CA LEU A 439 30.32 1.85 8.49
C LEU A 439 31.79 1.56 8.17
N GLN A 440 32.50 1.00 9.14
CA GLN A 440 33.88 0.57 8.97
C GLN A 440 33.92 -0.78 8.24
N PRO A 441 34.59 -0.89 7.08
CA PRO A 441 34.77 -2.20 6.45
C PRO A 441 35.61 -3.11 7.35
N PHE A 442 35.30 -4.40 7.35
CA PHE A 442 36.22 -5.38 7.94
C PHE A 442 37.51 -5.37 7.18
N GLU A 443 38.62 -5.52 7.91
CA GLU A 443 39.93 -5.74 7.27
C GLU A 443 39.89 -7.01 6.41
N GLN A 444 40.39 -6.90 5.18
CA GLN A 444 40.46 -8.00 4.24
C GLN A 444 41.87 -8.56 4.21
N TYR A 445 41.95 -9.87 4.18
CA TYR A 445 43.22 -10.59 4.17
C TYR A 445 43.32 -11.51 2.97
N GLN A 446 44.52 -11.61 2.42
CA GLN A 446 44.87 -12.72 1.54
C GLN A 446 45.19 -13.94 2.40
N VAL A 447 44.42 -15.00 2.25
CA VAL A 447 44.61 -16.26 2.99
C VAL A 447 44.97 -17.36 2.01
N THR A 448 46.03 -18.06 2.31
CA THR A 448 46.56 -19.16 1.47
C THR A 448 46.46 -20.47 2.21
N GLY A 449 46.47 -21.56 1.45
CA GLY A 449 46.51 -22.90 1.99
C GLY A 449 47.16 -23.87 1.01
N ARG A 450 47.51 -25.06 1.49
CA ARG A 450 47.98 -26.15 0.66
C ARG A 450 47.21 -27.41 1.06
N ILE A 451 46.65 -28.06 0.05
CA ILE A 451 45.92 -29.30 0.21
C ILE A 451 46.80 -30.45 -0.29
N ASP A 452 47.15 -31.32 0.62
CA ASP A 452 48.05 -32.44 0.35
C ASP A 452 47.34 -33.80 0.48
N ASP A 453 47.86 -34.83 -0.14
CA ASP A 453 47.55 -36.22 0.15
C ASP A 453 48.29 -36.73 1.41
N ALA A 454 47.98 -37.92 1.89
CA ALA A 454 48.63 -38.54 3.04
C ALA A 454 50.16 -38.79 2.84
N SER A 455 50.65 -38.67 1.61
CA SER A 455 52.06 -38.80 1.27
C SER A 455 52.78 -37.46 1.17
N GLY A 456 52.06 -36.33 1.36
CA GLY A 456 52.58 -34.98 1.29
C GLY A 456 52.65 -34.41 -0.14
N ASN A 457 52.01 -35.03 -1.12
CA ASN A 457 51.91 -34.46 -2.46
C ASN A 457 50.72 -33.54 -2.57
N GLY A 458 50.90 -32.36 -3.20
CA GLY A 458 49.79 -31.42 -3.42
C GLY A 458 48.71 -32.00 -4.33
N ILE A 459 47.46 -31.85 -3.93
CA ILE A 459 46.31 -32.29 -4.72
C ILE A 459 45.85 -31.14 -5.62
N ALA A 460 46.02 -31.34 -6.94
CA ALA A 460 45.55 -30.36 -7.93
C ALA A 460 44.03 -30.43 -8.13
N GLY A 461 43.37 -29.28 -8.28
CA GLY A 461 41.92 -29.20 -8.53
C GLY A 461 41.03 -29.54 -7.33
N ALA A 462 41.60 -29.61 -6.11
CA ALA A 462 40.79 -29.73 -4.90
C ALA A 462 39.94 -28.49 -4.72
N THR A 463 38.66 -28.67 -4.42
CA THR A 463 37.72 -27.58 -4.12
C THR A 463 37.84 -27.23 -2.65
N VAL A 464 38.07 -25.95 -2.37
CA VAL A 464 38.07 -25.37 -1.02
C VAL A 464 36.92 -24.37 -0.95
N GLN A 465 35.97 -24.60 -0.06
CA GLN A 465 34.86 -23.70 0.25
C GLN A 465 35.03 -23.18 1.67
N VAL A 466 34.98 -21.87 1.84
CA VAL A 466 34.93 -21.22 3.15
C VAL A 466 33.60 -20.49 3.32
N THR A 467 32.97 -20.65 4.48
CA THR A 467 31.64 -20.10 4.75
C THR A 467 31.67 -19.28 6.03
N VAL A 468 31.12 -18.06 5.99
CA VAL A 468 30.91 -17.18 7.14
C VAL A 468 29.52 -16.54 7.00
N ASP A 469 28.71 -16.56 8.06
CA ASP A 469 27.35 -15.99 8.08
C ASP A 469 26.49 -16.40 6.88
N GLY A 470 26.63 -17.66 6.42
CA GLY A 470 25.92 -18.21 5.26
C GLY A 470 26.48 -17.81 3.90
N VAL A 471 27.45 -16.89 3.85
CA VAL A 471 28.14 -16.49 2.60
C VAL A 471 29.26 -17.48 2.30
N LYS A 472 29.27 -18.01 1.07
CA LYS A 472 30.23 -19.01 0.59
C LYS A 472 31.21 -18.42 -0.39
N TYR A 473 32.50 -18.65 -0.14
CA TYR A 473 33.59 -18.36 -1.07
C TYR A 473 34.22 -19.69 -1.49
N THR A 474 34.43 -19.89 -2.77
CA THR A 474 34.97 -21.13 -3.31
C THR A 474 36.19 -20.87 -4.21
N ALA A 475 37.24 -21.65 -4.05
CA ALA A 475 38.41 -21.65 -4.90
C ALA A 475 38.91 -23.09 -5.13
N THR A 476 39.71 -23.29 -6.15
CA THR A 476 40.35 -24.58 -6.44
C THR A 476 41.85 -24.48 -6.31
N THR A 477 42.51 -25.57 -5.90
CA THR A 477 43.94 -25.65 -5.81
C THR A 477 44.59 -25.70 -7.19
N ASP A 478 45.80 -25.15 -7.29
CA ASP A 478 46.68 -25.25 -8.45
C ASP A 478 47.35 -26.64 -8.56
N ASN A 479 48.25 -26.77 -9.54
CA ASN A 479 49.01 -28.04 -9.78
C ASN A 479 49.95 -28.43 -8.63
N LEU A 480 50.21 -27.55 -7.68
CA LEU A 480 51.05 -27.79 -6.49
C LEU A 480 50.19 -27.98 -5.22
N GLY A 481 48.86 -28.03 -5.36
CA GLY A 481 47.95 -28.12 -4.25
C GLY A 481 47.72 -26.78 -3.51
N LEU A 482 48.17 -25.65 -4.07
CA LEU A 482 48.02 -24.33 -3.43
C LEU A 482 46.68 -23.70 -3.76
N VAL A 483 46.02 -23.11 -2.74
CA VAL A 483 44.79 -22.31 -2.86
C VAL A 483 45.02 -20.91 -2.28
N THR A 484 44.41 -19.91 -2.87
CA THR A 484 44.48 -18.52 -2.42
C THR A 484 43.11 -17.87 -2.49
N PHE A 485 42.70 -17.26 -1.38
CA PHE A 485 41.59 -16.33 -1.30
C PHE A 485 42.13 -14.93 -1.05
N ASN A 486 41.81 -13.97 -1.90
CA ASN A 486 42.43 -12.64 -1.84
C ASN A 486 41.71 -11.66 -0.91
N ASN A 487 40.42 -11.88 -0.58
CA ASN A 487 39.58 -10.90 0.07
C ASN A 487 38.66 -11.56 1.14
N LEU A 488 39.27 -12.31 2.09
CA LEU A 488 38.51 -12.83 3.23
C LEU A 488 38.58 -11.82 4.38
N PHE A 489 37.42 -11.56 5.00
CA PHE A 489 37.32 -10.68 6.16
C PHE A 489 37.84 -11.37 7.42
N SER A 490 38.12 -10.59 8.47
CA SER A 490 38.36 -11.17 9.80
C SER A 490 37.06 -11.89 10.28
N GLY A 491 37.24 -13.08 10.84
CA GLY A 491 36.10 -13.89 11.30
C GLY A 491 36.45 -15.37 11.42
N THR A 492 35.48 -16.14 11.93
CA THR A 492 35.56 -17.60 12.01
C THR A 492 34.81 -18.20 10.82
N TYR A 493 35.53 -18.95 10.01
CA TYR A 493 35.00 -19.59 8.81
C TYR A 493 34.87 -21.10 8.99
N ASP A 494 33.75 -21.65 8.55
CA ASP A 494 33.64 -23.09 8.29
C ASP A 494 34.31 -23.40 6.95
N VAL A 495 35.24 -24.32 6.96
CA VAL A 495 36.04 -24.73 5.78
C VAL A 495 35.63 -26.13 5.38
N LEU A 496 35.31 -26.31 4.11
CA LEU A 496 35.02 -27.59 3.51
C LEU A 496 35.98 -27.81 2.35
N VAL A 497 36.72 -28.90 2.38
CA VAL A 497 37.74 -29.25 1.36
C VAL A 497 37.46 -30.62 0.81
N GLY A 498 37.46 -30.75 -0.50
CA GLY A 498 37.27 -32.06 -1.13
C GLY A 498 37.87 -32.14 -2.52
N ALA A 499 38.22 -33.36 -2.92
CA ALA A 499 38.67 -33.69 -4.25
C ALA A 499 38.21 -35.07 -4.64
N TRP A 500 38.00 -35.32 -5.93
CA TRP A 500 37.64 -36.65 -6.42
C TRP A 500 38.69 -37.70 -6.06
N GLY A 501 38.28 -38.79 -5.43
CA GLY A 501 39.15 -39.85 -4.95
C GLY A 501 39.71 -39.66 -3.53
N TYR A 502 39.23 -38.63 -2.83
CA TYR A 502 39.59 -38.32 -1.44
C TYR A 502 38.33 -38.16 -0.58
N GLN A 503 38.48 -38.32 0.74
CA GLN A 503 37.43 -38.00 1.70
C GLN A 503 37.36 -36.49 1.89
N THR A 504 36.11 -35.98 1.97
CA THR A 504 35.84 -34.56 2.27
C THR A 504 36.25 -34.25 3.71
N GLU A 505 36.98 -33.15 3.93
CA GLU A 505 37.41 -32.68 5.25
C GLU A 505 36.65 -31.38 5.61
N CYS A 506 36.20 -31.27 6.86
CA CYS A 506 35.51 -30.10 7.38
C CYS A 506 36.15 -29.66 8.70
N TYR A 507 36.49 -28.36 8.77
CA TYR A 507 37.08 -27.74 9.97
C TYR A 507 36.73 -26.26 10.02
N THR A 508 37.09 -25.60 11.15
CA THR A 508 36.94 -24.15 11.29
C THR A 508 38.29 -23.46 11.30
N VAL A 509 38.37 -22.26 10.73
CA VAL A 509 39.56 -21.40 10.80
C VAL A 509 39.15 -20.00 11.27
N ASN A 510 39.95 -19.42 12.17
CA ASN A 510 39.80 -18.05 12.59
C ASN A 510 40.76 -17.15 11.81
N ILE A 511 40.27 -16.27 10.99
CA ILE A 511 41.03 -15.33 10.18
C ILE A 511 41.10 -14.01 10.93
N THR A 512 42.30 -13.70 11.44
CA THR A 512 42.61 -12.43 12.14
C THR A 512 43.77 -11.70 11.47
N GLY A 513 44.24 -12.20 10.33
CA GLY A 513 45.35 -11.67 9.57
C GLY A 513 45.76 -12.63 8.45
N SER A 514 46.68 -12.21 7.60
CA SER A 514 47.22 -13.01 6.49
C SER A 514 48.02 -14.25 6.91
N ALA A 515 48.29 -14.41 8.20
CA ALA A 515 48.97 -15.60 8.75
C ALA A 515 48.02 -16.80 8.94
N ALA A 516 46.70 -16.62 8.78
CA ALA A 516 45.77 -17.75 8.76
C ALA A 516 46.05 -18.67 7.57
N SER A 517 45.90 -19.99 7.79
CA SER A 517 46.18 -21.00 6.75
C SER A 517 44.98 -21.93 6.58
N LEU A 518 44.66 -22.23 5.33
CA LEU A 518 43.64 -23.20 4.94
C LEU A 518 44.24 -24.56 4.58
N SER A 519 45.45 -24.85 5.04
CA SER A 519 46.16 -26.09 4.71
C SER A 519 45.56 -27.28 5.45
N THR A 520 45.33 -28.38 4.74
CA THR A 520 44.90 -29.67 5.28
C THR A 520 45.40 -30.85 4.44
N VAL A 521 45.25 -32.05 4.98
CA VAL A 521 45.59 -33.31 4.30
C VAL A 521 44.30 -34.09 4.07
N LEU A 522 44.09 -34.55 2.84
CA LEU A 522 42.93 -35.39 2.52
C LEU A 522 43.34 -36.86 2.48
N GLU A 523 42.59 -37.70 3.17
CA GLU A 523 42.74 -39.16 3.11
C GLU A 523 42.15 -39.71 1.80
N SER A 524 42.79 -40.73 1.22
CA SER A 524 42.28 -41.40 0.03
C SER A 524 40.96 -42.11 0.34
N GLY A 525 39.99 -41.98 -0.53
CA GLY A 525 38.66 -42.58 -0.36
C GLY A 525 37.68 -42.15 -1.44
N TYR A 526 36.58 -42.87 -1.53
CA TYR A 526 35.45 -42.49 -2.40
C TYR A 526 34.27 -42.14 -1.51
N TYR A 527 34.24 -40.91 -1.09
CA TYR A 527 33.14 -40.37 -0.32
C TYR A 527 32.71 -39.04 -0.92
N ASP A 528 31.48 -38.96 -1.30
CA ASP A 528 30.84 -37.72 -1.76
C ASP A 528 29.48 -37.58 -1.04
N ASP A 529 29.36 -36.60 -0.17
CA ASP A 529 28.14 -36.24 0.52
C ASP A 529 27.34 -35.20 -0.26
N PHE A 530 27.74 -34.88 -1.48
CA PHE A 530 27.17 -33.87 -2.35
C PHE A 530 27.22 -32.43 -1.77
N ALA A 531 27.98 -32.18 -0.73
CA ALA A 531 28.19 -30.84 -0.18
C ALA A 531 28.99 -29.95 -1.12
N LEU A 532 30.00 -30.51 -1.83
CA LEU A 532 30.74 -29.85 -2.89
C LEU A 532 30.27 -30.32 -4.28
N ASP A 533 30.47 -29.46 -5.29
CA ASP A 533 30.20 -29.80 -6.69
C ASP A 533 31.44 -30.40 -7.34
N PHE A 534 31.45 -31.70 -7.54
CA PHE A 534 32.51 -32.42 -8.25
C PHE A 534 32.17 -32.63 -9.73
N GLY A 535 31.20 -31.90 -10.28
CA GLY A 535 30.86 -31.94 -11.70
C GLY A 535 30.00 -33.13 -12.11
N TRP A 536 29.23 -33.74 -11.19
CA TRP A 536 28.29 -34.80 -11.51
C TRP A 536 27.23 -34.28 -12.49
N GLN A 537 27.01 -35.06 -13.54
CA GLN A 537 25.97 -34.80 -14.52
C GLN A 537 24.94 -35.90 -14.50
N SER A 538 23.68 -35.54 -14.36
CA SER A 538 22.60 -36.51 -14.55
C SER A 538 22.31 -36.68 -16.04
N THR A 539 22.45 -37.91 -16.53
CA THR A 539 22.09 -38.26 -17.91
C THR A 539 21.11 -39.42 -17.90
N GLY A 540 20.11 -39.40 -18.76
CA GLY A 540 19.16 -40.51 -18.86
C GLY A 540 17.98 -40.19 -19.76
N THR A 541 17.15 -41.23 -20.04
CA THR A 541 15.91 -41.14 -20.83
C THR A 541 14.68 -41.16 -19.93
N ALA A 542 14.82 -40.92 -18.64
CA ALA A 542 13.68 -40.90 -17.72
C ALA A 542 12.77 -39.72 -18.05
N SER A 543 11.47 -40.00 -18.22
CA SER A 543 10.45 -38.98 -18.52
C SER A 543 10.07 -38.13 -17.29
N THR A 544 10.42 -38.58 -16.08
CA THR A 544 10.18 -37.87 -14.81
C THR A 544 11.28 -38.23 -13.81
N GLY A 545 11.60 -37.31 -12.88
CA GLY A 545 12.58 -37.53 -11.81
C GLY A 545 14.02 -37.33 -12.29
N TYR A 546 14.44 -36.08 -12.36
CA TYR A 546 15.85 -35.72 -12.55
C TYR A 546 16.59 -35.74 -11.21
N TRP A 547 17.84 -36.18 -11.21
CA TRP A 547 18.74 -35.99 -10.08
C TRP A 547 19.25 -34.56 -10.11
N ASP A 548 19.06 -33.85 -9.00
CA ASP A 548 19.57 -32.49 -8.85
C ASP A 548 20.26 -32.34 -7.49
N ARG A 549 21.35 -31.56 -7.45
CA ARG A 549 22.07 -31.28 -6.23
C ARG A 549 21.44 -30.08 -5.53
N VAL A 550 20.52 -30.34 -4.63
CA VAL A 550 19.76 -29.32 -3.89
C VAL A 550 19.77 -29.66 -2.39
N ILE A 551 19.50 -28.69 -1.56
CA ILE A 551 19.21 -28.95 -0.15
C ILE A 551 17.89 -29.75 -0.10
N PRO A 552 17.87 -30.97 0.47
CA PRO A 552 16.67 -31.79 0.52
C PRO A 552 15.56 -31.07 1.27
N VAL A 553 14.44 -30.80 0.62
CA VAL A 553 13.21 -30.42 1.28
C VAL A 553 12.50 -31.72 1.67
N GLY A 554 12.12 -31.87 2.93
CA GLY A 554 11.46 -33.07 3.43
C GLY A 554 10.25 -33.41 2.58
N THR A 555 10.06 -34.70 2.24
CA THR A 555 8.86 -35.19 1.58
C THR A 555 7.82 -35.57 2.62
N THR A 556 6.56 -35.20 2.35
CA THR A 556 5.44 -35.58 3.21
C THR A 556 4.67 -36.71 2.58
N TYR A 557 4.35 -37.77 3.37
CA TYR A 557 3.36 -38.79 3.02
C TYR A 557 2.27 -38.79 4.11
N GLY A 558 1.11 -38.26 3.76
CA GLY A 558 0.07 -38.00 4.76
C GLY A 558 0.51 -36.88 5.73
N SER A 559 0.51 -37.14 7.03
CA SER A 559 0.96 -36.23 8.08
C SER A 559 2.42 -36.43 8.52
N ALA A 560 3.14 -37.40 7.92
CA ALA A 560 4.53 -37.68 8.25
C ALA A 560 5.51 -36.88 7.33
N VAL A 561 6.51 -36.27 7.94
CA VAL A 561 7.63 -35.59 7.24
C VAL A 561 8.84 -36.53 7.31
N PHE A 562 9.46 -36.85 6.17
CA PHE A 562 10.63 -37.71 6.04
C PHE A 562 11.82 -36.86 5.59
#